data_8100f5bbccd1cf7d829a04c948e28079
#
_entry.id   8100f5bbccd1cf7d829a04c948e28079
#
_cell.length_a   1.000
_cell.length_b   1.000
_cell.length_c   1.000
_cell.angle_alpha   90.00
_cell.angle_beta   90.00
_cell.angle_gamma   90.00
#
_symmetry.space_group_name_H-M   'P 1'
#
loop_
_entity.id
_entity.type
_entity.pdbx_description
1 polymer ?
#
loop_
_entity_poly.entity_id
_entity_poly.type
_entity_poly.pdbx_seq_one_letter_code
_entity_poly.pdbx_strand_id
1 'polypeptide(L)'
;SFVNPESIPQMADTAEVIQAISEVETNTELLVIVANERGALRAVAYPKIKYLGFPLSVSETFQKRNTNASREEAFRRLARIQDIAVASGKEVVAYLSMAFGNPYGDIYNESILLHYADAMVQRGIKIISLSDTVGIATPQQIEFALQTLIPKYPAVTFGVHLHSKITDQNIKLQAAINAGCCRFDGALKGIGGCPMAQDDLVGNMNSEQMIDYFISKNRLSNINQTSLAESLQIATEIFI
;
A
#
# COMPACT_ATOMS: atom_id res chain seq x y z
N SER A 1 -8.87 -7.39 5.63
CA SER A 1 -7.70 -8.18 5.17
C SER A 1 -7.91 -9.67 5.40
N PHE A 2 -7.57 -10.51 4.42
CA PHE A 2 -7.63 -11.97 4.58
C PHE A 2 -6.25 -12.50 5.02
N VAL A 3 -5.90 -12.18 6.26
CA VAL A 3 -4.68 -12.62 6.96
C VAL A 3 -5.03 -13.65 8.05
N ASN A 4 -4.02 -14.21 8.72
CA ASN A 4 -4.28 -15.15 9.82
C ASN A 4 -4.90 -14.42 11.02
N PRO A 5 -6.13 -14.77 11.46
CA PRO A 5 -6.78 -14.12 12.59
C PRO A 5 -6.08 -14.35 13.93
N GLU A 6 -5.28 -15.41 14.07
CA GLU A 6 -4.45 -15.59 15.26
C GLU A 6 -3.31 -14.57 15.36
N SER A 7 -2.80 -14.12 14.19
CA SER A 7 -1.75 -13.10 14.13
C SER A 7 -2.30 -11.68 14.19
N ILE A 8 -3.49 -11.44 13.61
CA ILE A 8 -4.15 -10.13 13.58
C ILE A 8 -5.65 -10.33 13.90
N PRO A 9 -6.01 -10.47 15.18
CA PRO A 9 -7.40 -10.71 15.59
C PRO A 9 -8.39 -9.65 15.13
N GLN A 10 -7.93 -8.41 14.98
CA GLN A 10 -8.73 -7.27 14.51
C GLN A 10 -9.25 -7.44 13.07
N MET A 11 -8.70 -8.40 12.31
CA MET A 11 -9.12 -8.70 10.93
C MET A 11 -9.93 -10.01 10.83
N ALA A 12 -10.31 -10.61 11.95
CA ALA A 12 -10.99 -11.91 11.97
C ALA A 12 -12.36 -11.86 11.26
N ASP A 13 -13.09 -10.78 11.41
CA ASP A 13 -14.43 -10.51 10.89
C ASP A 13 -14.46 -9.93 9.47
N THR A 14 -13.31 -9.90 8.76
CA THR A 14 -13.22 -9.31 7.41
C THR A 14 -14.30 -9.83 6.45
N ALA A 15 -14.66 -11.10 6.52
CA ALA A 15 -15.70 -11.69 5.66
C ALA A 15 -17.08 -11.08 5.95
N GLU A 16 -17.41 -10.89 7.20
CA GLU A 16 -18.68 -10.30 7.68
C GLU A 16 -18.75 -8.83 7.25
N VAL A 17 -17.67 -8.08 7.42
CA VAL A 17 -17.58 -6.68 6.97
C VAL A 17 -17.80 -6.58 5.45
N ILE A 18 -17.14 -7.40 4.64
CA ILE A 18 -17.33 -7.39 3.17
C ILE A 18 -18.77 -7.74 2.82
N GLN A 19 -19.38 -8.69 3.52
CA GLN A 19 -20.78 -9.06 3.28
C GLN A 19 -21.73 -7.92 3.66
N ALA A 20 -21.50 -7.24 4.79
CA ALA A 20 -22.33 -6.12 5.23
C ALA A 20 -22.33 -4.93 4.24
N ILE A 21 -21.21 -4.72 3.52
CA ILE A 21 -21.10 -3.65 2.52
C ILE A 21 -21.34 -4.14 1.08
N SER A 22 -21.74 -5.39 0.89
CA SER A 22 -21.91 -5.97 -0.45
C SER A 22 -22.98 -5.25 -1.29
N GLU A 23 -24.07 -4.83 -0.66
CA GLU A 23 -25.20 -4.16 -1.28
C GLU A 23 -25.04 -2.62 -1.37
N VAL A 24 -23.95 -2.06 -0.83
CA VAL A 24 -23.70 -0.63 -0.92
C VAL A 24 -23.34 -0.25 -2.35
N GLU A 25 -24.17 0.55 -3.00
CA GLU A 25 -23.88 1.10 -4.31
C GLU A 25 -22.81 2.20 -4.19
N THR A 26 -21.67 1.99 -4.81
CA THR A 26 -20.53 2.91 -4.80
C THR A 26 -19.61 2.68 -5.99
N ASN A 27 -18.96 3.75 -6.43
CA ASN A 27 -17.86 3.66 -7.40
C ASN A 27 -16.51 3.35 -6.72
N THR A 28 -16.48 3.21 -5.39
CA THR A 28 -15.27 2.85 -4.64
C THR A 28 -14.97 1.37 -4.83
N GLU A 29 -13.78 1.07 -5.28
CA GLU A 29 -13.31 -0.30 -5.44
C GLU A 29 -12.58 -0.76 -4.18
N LEU A 30 -12.84 -1.99 -3.75
CA LEU A 30 -12.26 -2.53 -2.52
C LEU A 30 -10.93 -3.23 -2.78
N LEU A 31 -9.95 -2.91 -1.93
CA LEU A 31 -8.68 -3.59 -1.82
C LEU A 31 -8.60 -4.31 -0.47
N VAL A 32 -8.14 -5.57 -0.48
CA VAL A 32 -7.85 -6.32 0.75
C VAL A 32 -6.43 -6.83 0.73
N ILE A 33 -5.74 -6.76 1.87
CA ILE A 33 -4.41 -7.36 2.00
C ILE A 33 -4.53 -8.87 2.17
N VAL A 34 -3.67 -9.58 1.45
CA VAL A 34 -3.49 -11.03 1.55
C VAL A 34 -2.01 -11.35 1.82
N ALA A 35 -1.75 -12.32 2.68
CA ALA A 35 -0.37 -12.69 3.04
C ALA A 35 0.11 -13.98 2.32
N ASN A 36 -0.82 -14.73 1.73
CA ASN A 36 -0.55 -16.01 1.08
C ASN A 36 -1.69 -16.42 0.14
N GLU A 37 -1.51 -17.55 -0.55
CA GLU A 37 -2.47 -18.14 -1.50
C GLU A 37 -3.83 -18.44 -0.86
N ARG A 38 -3.84 -18.94 0.38
CA ARG A 38 -5.10 -19.23 1.11
C ARG A 38 -5.93 -17.94 1.32
N GLY A 39 -5.27 -16.86 1.70
CA GLY A 39 -5.91 -15.55 1.83
C GLY A 39 -6.44 -15.04 0.49
N ALA A 40 -5.67 -15.20 -0.59
CA ALA A 40 -6.07 -14.83 -1.93
C ALA A 40 -7.31 -15.61 -2.39
N LEU A 41 -7.32 -16.94 -2.23
CA LEU A 41 -8.46 -17.80 -2.58
C LEU A 41 -9.73 -17.42 -1.81
N ARG A 42 -9.61 -17.05 -0.54
CA ARG A 42 -10.75 -16.53 0.24
C ARG A 42 -11.23 -15.17 -0.30
N ALA A 43 -10.31 -14.28 -0.61
CA ALA A 43 -10.64 -12.93 -1.08
C ALA A 43 -11.34 -12.93 -2.44
N VAL A 44 -10.90 -13.78 -3.38
CA VAL A 44 -11.49 -13.82 -4.73
C VAL A 44 -12.92 -14.33 -4.77
N ALA A 45 -13.38 -15.01 -3.72
CA ALA A 45 -14.77 -15.44 -3.58
C ALA A 45 -15.77 -14.28 -3.41
N TYR A 46 -15.30 -13.07 -3.10
CA TYR A 46 -16.16 -11.89 -2.91
C TYR A 46 -16.13 -11.00 -4.17
N PRO A 47 -17.24 -10.87 -4.91
CA PRO A 47 -17.29 -10.07 -6.15
C PRO A 47 -16.92 -8.60 -5.93
N LYS A 48 -17.28 -8.02 -4.77
CA LYS A 48 -17.03 -6.62 -4.43
C LYS A 48 -15.55 -6.28 -4.29
N ILE A 49 -14.69 -7.26 -3.99
CA ILE A 49 -13.25 -7.06 -3.92
C ILE A 49 -12.69 -6.96 -5.35
N LYS A 50 -12.04 -5.87 -5.66
CA LYS A 50 -11.36 -5.63 -6.93
C LYS A 50 -9.88 -5.95 -6.86
N TYR A 51 -9.21 -5.55 -5.77
CA TYR A 51 -7.77 -5.63 -5.63
C TYR A 51 -7.33 -6.53 -4.48
N LEU A 52 -6.26 -7.28 -4.74
CA LEU A 52 -5.52 -8.04 -3.73
C LEU A 52 -4.19 -7.32 -3.46
N GLY A 53 -4.05 -6.74 -2.27
CA GLY A 53 -2.80 -6.13 -1.83
C GLY A 53 -1.83 -7.19 -1.29
N PHE A 54 -0.61 -7.23 -1.80
CA PHE A 54 0.42 -8.15 -1.31
C PHE A 54 1.70 -7.40 -0.95
N PRO A 55 2.19 -7.49 0.32
CA PRO A 55 3.44 -6.89 0.74
C PRO A 55 4.63 -7.79 0.40
N LEU A 56 5.62 -7.20 -0.27
CA LEU A 56 6.93 -7.79 -0.52
C LEU A 56 8.00 -6.76 -0.20
N SER A 57 9.09 -7.15 0.48
CA SER A 57 10.12 -6.21 0.90
C SER A 57 11.43 -6.37 0.13
N VAL A 58 12.12 -5.24 -0.11
CA VAL A 58 13.51 -5.26 -0.57
C VAL A 58 14.50 -5.62 0.55
N SER A 59 14.10 -5.47 1.83
CA SER A 59 14.86 -5.88 3.01
C SER A 59 14.55 -7.32 3.37
N GLU A 60 15.57 -8.18 3.43
CA GLU A 60 15.43 -9.58 3.83
C GLU A 60 15.01 -9.70 5.29
N THR A 61 15.61 -8.86 6.15
CA THR A 61 15.30 -8.86 7.59
C THR A 61 13.85 -8.47 7.83
N PHE A 62 13.37 -7.42 7.18
CA PHE A 62 11.96 -7.03 7.30
C PHE A 62 11.02 -8.06 6.72
N GLN A 63 11.34 -8.65 5.56
CA GLN A 63 10.52 -9.69 4.95
C GLN A 63 10.30 -10.87 5.90
N LYS A 64 11.37 -11.35 6.54
CA LYS A 64 11.29 -12.43 7.53
C LYS A 64 10.47 -12.04 8.76
N ARG A 65 10.67 -10.85 9.29
CA ARG A 65 9.90 -10.36 10.46
C ARG A 65 8.42 -10.20 10.16
N ASN A 66 8.08 -9.64 8.99
CA ASN A 66 6.72 -9.28 8.64
C ASN A 66 5.86 -10.49 8.21
N THR A 67 6.42 -11.42 7.43
CA THR A 67 5.65 -12.52 6.82
C THR A 67 6.21 -13.90 7.08
N ASN A 68 7.25 -14.01 7.91
CA ASN A 68 7.98 -15.26 8.21
C ASN A 68 8.39 -16.01 6.93
N ALA A 69 8.88 -15.26 5.92
CA ALA A 69 9.31 -15.80 4.63
C ALA A 69 10.57 -15.09 4.15
N SER A 70 11.41 -15.77 3.37
CA SER A 70 12.47 -15.11 2.61
C SER A 70 11.89 -14.25 1.48
N ARG A 71 12.69 -13.31 0.96
CA ARG A 71 12.30 -12.52 -0.22
C ARG A 71 11.98 -13.42 -1.42
N GLU A 72 12.78 -14.46 -1.63
CA GLU A 72 12.56 -15.42 -2.72
C GLU A 72 11.23 -16.16 -2.56
N GLU A 73 10.91 -16.61 -1.34
CA GLU A 73 9.62 -17.26 -1.06
C GLU A 73 8.46 -16.29 -1.22
N ALA A 74 8.58 -15.05 -0.74
CA ALA A 74 7.57 -14.02 -0.92
C ALA A 74 7.33 -13.72 -2.40
N PHE A 75 8.39 -13.72 -3.22
CA PHE A 75 8.27 -13.52 -4.66
C PHE A 75 7.54 -14.70 -5.34
N ARG A 76 7.81 -15.94 -4.91
CA ARG A 76 7.04 -17.11 -5.38
C ARG A 76 5.57 -17.04 -4.97
N ARG A 77 5.26 -16.59 -3.74
CA ARG A 77 3.88 -16.37 -3.27
C ARG A 77 3.19 -15.28 -4.11
N LEU A 78 3.87 -14.16 -4.38
CA LEU A 78 3.34 -13.10 -5.24
C LEU A 78 2.94 -13.64 -6.62
N ALA A 79 3.80 -14.47 -7.24
CA ALA A 79 3.51 -15.06 -8.54
C ALA A 79 2.21 -15.91 -8.52
N ARG A 80 2.03 -16.75 -7.51
CA ARG A 80 0.82 -17.58 -7.38
C ARG A 80 -0.43 -16.76 -7.04
N ILE A 81 -0.29 -15.71 -6.22
CA ILE A 81 -1.39 -14.77 -5.93
C ILE A 81 -1.80 -14.03 -7.21
N GLN A 82 -0.84 -13.65 -8.05
CA GLN A 82 -1.11 -13.05 -9.35
C GLN A 82 -1.91 -14.00 -10.25
N ASP A 83 -1.52 -15.27 -10.33
CA ASP A 83 -2.24 -16.27 -11.13
C ASP A 83 -3.69 -16.43 -10.64
N ILE A 84 -3.91 -16.51 -9.31
CA ILE A 84 -5.25 -16.58 -8.68
C ILE A 84 -6.07 -15.32 -9.01
N ALA A 85 -5.49 -14.14 -8.89
CA ALA A 85 -6.17 -12.88 -9.15
C ALA A 85 -6.60 -12.78 -10.61
N VAL A 86 -5.70 -13.04 -11.55
CA VAL A 86 -5.98 -13.01 -13.00
C VAL A 86 -7.08 -14.01 -13.36
N ALA A 87 -7.00 -15.26 -12.89
CA ALA A 87 -8.02 -16.28 -13.13
C ALA A 87 -9.41 -15.89 -12.60
N SER A 88 -9.47 -14.97 -11.63
CA SER A 88 -10.71 -14.50 -11.00
C SER A 88 -11.13 -13.10 -11.49
N GLY A 89 -10.47 -12.53 -12.51
CA GLY A 89 -10.77 -11.20 -13.03
C GLY A 89 -10.45 -10.06 -12.06
N LYS A 90 -9.51 -10.29 -11.12
CA LYS A 90 -9.06 -9.31 -10.13
C LYS A 90 -7.62 -8.89 -10.41
N GLU A 91 -7.16 -7.85 -9.73
CA GLU A 91 -5.83 -7.30 -9.92
C GLU A 91 -5.02 -7.35 -8.61
N VAL A 92 -3.70 -7.52 -8.75
CA VAL A 92 -2.80 -7.44 -7.60
C VAL A 92 -2.21 -6.03 -7.52
N VAL A 93 -2.22 -5.48 -6.30
CA VAL A 93 -1.42 -4.32 -5.92
C VAL A 93 -0.24 -4.83 -5.11
N ALA A 94 0.96 -4.77 -5.69
CA ALA A 94 2.18 -5.17 -4.99
C ALA A 94 2.73 -3.98 -4.20
N TYR A 95 2.84 -4.13 -2.87
CA TYR A 95 3.46 -3.15 -1.99
C TYR A 95 4.94 -3.50 -1.82
N LEU A 96 5.82 -2.71 -2.42
CA LEU A 96 7.26 -2.90 -2.31
C LEU A 96 7.78 -2.18 -1.06
N SER A 97 7.80 -2.90 0.06
CA SER A 97 8.19 -2.38 1.37
C SER A 97 9.70 -2.11 1.47
N MET A 98 10.08 -1.18 2.35
CA MET A 98 11.46 -0.70 2.51
C MET A 98 12.05 -0.14 1.21
N ALA A 99 11.20 0.43 0.36
CA ALA A 99 11.56 0.91 -0.97
C ALA A 99 12.56 2.09 -0.97
N PHE A 100 12.76 2.72 0.17
CA PHE A 100 13.63 3.89 0.32
C PHE A 100 14.73 3.71 1.37
N GLY A 101 14.94 2.46 1.82
CA GLY A 101 15.91 2.10 2.84
C GLY A 101 15.31 1.33 4.00
N ASN A 102 16.16 0.90 4.94
CA ASN A 102 15.74 0.11 6.10
C ASN A 102 16.61 0.41 7.32
N PRO A 103 16.09 0.21 8.54
CA PRO A 103 16.82 0.43 9.78
C PRO A 103 17.62 -0.80 10.25
N TYR A 104 17.63 -1.90 9.48
CA TYR A 104 18.17 -3.19 9.91
C TYR A 104 19.62 -3.43 9.44
N GLY A 105 20.21 -2.51 8.71
CA GLY A 105 21.54 -2.69 8.12
C GLY A 105 21.57 -3.60 6.88
N ASP A 106 20.41 -3.99 6.36
CA ASP A 106 20.37 -4.66 5.07
C ASP A 106 20.85 -3.74 3.96
N ILE A 107 21.60 -4.27 3.00
CA ILE A 107 22.11 -3.49 1.87
C ILE A 107 20.93 -2.91 1.10
N TYR A 108 20.96 -1.60 0.90
CA TYR A 108 19.99 -0.87 0.09
C TYR A 108 20.71 0.11 -0.83
N ASN A 109 20.24 0.17 -2.06
CA ASN A 109 20.51 1.23 -3.04
C ASN A 109 19.37 1.24 -4.09
N GLU A 110 19.34 2.29 -4.92
CA GLU A 110 18.31 2.45 -5.94
C GLU A 110 18.28 1.30 -6.95
N SER A 111 19.43 0.68 -7.25
CA SER A 111 19.48 -0.46 -8.18
C SER A 111 18.73 -1.67 -7.64
N ILE A 112 18.71 -1.89 -6.33
CA ILE A 112 17.93 -2.95 -5.68
C ILE A 112 16.44 -2.68 -5.83
N LEU A 113 15.99 -1.43 -5.56
CA LEU A 113 14.60 -1.03 -5.76
C LEU A 113 14.16 -1.28 -7.22
N LEU A 114 14.95 -0.79 -8.18
CA LEU A 114 14.63 -0.93 -9.60
C LEU A 114 14.60 -2.40 -10.03
N HIS A 115 15.51 -3.23 -9.51
CA HIS A 115 15.53 -4.67 -9.79
C HIS A 115 14.24 -5.37 -9.31
N TYR A 116 13.78 -5.08 -8.11
CA TYR A 116 12.53 -5.68 -7.60
C TYR A 116 11.29 -5.18 -8.35
N ALA A 117 11.23 -3.89 -8.68
CA ALA A 117 10.16 -3.34 -9.49
C ALA A 117 10.12 -3.99 -10.88
N ASP A 118 11.28 -4.12 -11.54
CA ASP A 118 11.42 -4.80 -12.84
C ASP A 118 10.92 -6.26 -12.77
N ALA A 119 11.36 -7.00 -11.76
CA ALA A 119 10.94 -8.39 -11.56
C ALA A 119 9.42 -8.54 -11.34
N MET A 120 8.78 -7.59 -10.63
CA MET A 120 7.33 -7.56 -10.47
C MET A 120 6.62 -7.29 -11.80
N VAL A 121 7.10 -6.33 -12.58
CA VAL A 121 6.55 -6.02 -13.91
C VAL A 121 6.63 -7.23 -14.84
N GLN A 122 7.76 -7.93 -14.85
CA GLN A 122 7.93 -9.17 -15.65
C GLN A 122 7.00 -10.30 -15.23
N ARG A 123 6.48 -10.29 -13.99
CA ARG A 123 5.42 -11.19 -13.51
C ARG A 123 4.02 -10.75 -13.86
N GLY A 124 3.86 -9.66 -14.61
CA GLY A 124 2.58 -9.14 -15.04
C GLY A 124 1.86 -8.31 -13.98
N ILE A 125 2.55 -7.86 -12.93
CA ILE A 125 1.98 -6.94 -11.94
C ILE A 125 1.80 -5.57 -12.61
N LYS A 126 0.58 -5.04 -12.54
CA LYS A 126 0.20 -3.78 -13.18
C LYS A 126 0.11 -2.60 -12.21
N ILE A 127 0.11 -2.86 -10.92
CA ILE A 127 0.03 -1.82 -9.88
C ILE A 127 1.09 -2.12 -8.83
N ILE A 128 2.06 -1.21 -8.68
CA ILE A 128 3.16 -1.33 -7.72
C ILE A 128 3.18 -0.08 -6.85
N SER A 129 3.05 -0.24 -5.54
CA SER A 129 3.12 0.85 -4.56
C SER A 129 4.49 0.82 -3.86
N LEU A 130 5.30 1.86 -4.06
CA LEU A 130 6.59 2.02 -3.40
C LEU A 130 6.34 2.45 -1.95
N SER A 131 6.75 1.62 -0.98
CA SER A 131 6.39 1.84 0.41
C SER A 131 7.59 2.32 1.23
N ASP A 132 7.46 3.53 1.79
CA ASP A 132 8.38 4.11 2.77
C ASP A 132 7.99 3.63 4.18
N THR A 133 8.22 2.36 4.44
CA THR A 133 7.69 1.63 5.60
C THR A 133 8.11 2.22 6.95
N VAL A 134 9.20 2.98 6.99
CA VAL A 134 9.76 3.57 8.21
C VAL A 134 9.85 5.11 8.15
N GLY A 135 9.32 5.73 7.11
CA GLY A 135 9.21 7.18 7.01
C GLY A 135 10.51 7.93 6.69
N ILE A 136 11.53 7.24 6.19
CA ILE A 136 12.87 7.80 5.94
C ILE A 136 13.09 8.31 4.51
N ALA A 137 12.12 8.13 3.62
CA ALA A 137 12.23 8.57 2.24
C ALA A 137 12.43 10.09 2.16
N THR A 138 13.42 10.51 1.41
CA THR A 138 13.60 11.91 1.05
C THR A 138 12.81 12.26 -0.20
N PRO A 139 12.40 13.52 -0.41
CA PRO A 139 11.77 13.96 -1.65
C PRO A 139 12.55 13.58 -2.89
N GLN A 140 13.88 13.69 -2.86
CA GLN A 140 14.77 13.35 -3.97
C GLN A 140 14.74 11.85 -4.32
N GLN A 141 14.70 10.98 -3.31
CA GLN A 141 14.58 9.54 -3.54
C GLN A 141 13.21 9.18 -4.14
N ILE A 142 12.13 9.82 -3.68
CA ILE A 142 10.78 9.63 -4.22
C ILE A 142 10.73 10.05 -5.69
N GLU A 143 11.23 11.24 -6.01
CA GLU A 143 11.30 11.75 -7.39
C GLU A 143 12.13 10.83 -8.29
N PHE A 144 13.35 10.47 -7.86
CA PHE A 144 14.23 9.59 -8.61
C PHE A 144 13.57 8.24 -8.97
N ALA A 145 12.98 7.57 -7.98
CA ALA A 145 12.35 6.29 -8.17
C ALA A 145 11.19 6.36 -9.18
N LEU A 146 10.29 7.32 -9.01
CA LEU A 146 9.11 7.47 -9.85
C LEU A 146 9.46 7.98 -11.26
N GLN A 147 10.35 8.97 -11.40
CA GLN A 147 10.83 9.47 -12.70
C GLN A 147 11.57 8.40 -13.49
N THR A 148 12.16 7.42 -12.81
CA THR A 148 12.81 6.28 -13.48
C THR A 148 11.80 5.21 -13.91
N LEU A 149 10.86 4.85 -13.02
CA LEU A 149 9.97 3.71 -13.22
C LEU A 149 8.76 4.04 -14.11
N ILE A 150 8.14 5.20 -13.93
CA ILE A 150 6.91 5.56 -14.67
C ILE A 150 7.15 5.60 -16.18
N PRO A 151 8.17 6.30 -16.71
CA PRO A 151 8.41 6.33 -18.15
C PRO A 151 8.90 4.97 -18.71
N LYS A 152 9.60 4.19 -17.88
CA LYS A 152 10.12 2.87 -18.28
C LYS A 152 8.99 1.86 -18.49
N TYR A 153 7.90 1.96 -17.71
CA TYR A 153 6.79 1.02 -17.74
C TYR A 153 5.43 1.73 -17.87
N PRO A 154 5.11 2.30 -19.04
CA PRO A 154 3.90 3.11 -19.21
C PRO A 154 2.59 2.35 -19.05
N ALA A 155 2.61 1.01 -19.06
CA ALA A 155 1.45 0.15 -18.82
C ALA A 155 1.29 -0.25 -17.33
N VAL A 156 2.17 0.24 -16.44
CA VAL A 156 2.16 -0.06 -15.01
C VAL A 156 1.86 1.21 -14.22
N THR A 157 0.93 1.11 -13.29
CA THR A 157 0.65 2.19 -12.34
C THR A 157 1.62 2.08 -11.17
N PHE A 158 2.55 3.04 -11.07
CA PHE A 158 3.37 3.21 -9.88
C PHE A 158 2.69 4.19 -8.92
N GLY A 159 2.50 3.76 -7.70
CA GLY A 159 1.98 4.55 -6.60
C GLY A 159 2.98 4.64 -5.45
N VAL A 160 2.60 5.39 -4.43
CA VAL A 160 3.39 5.50 -3.19
C VAL A 160 2.52 5.21 -1.96
N HIS A 161 3.11 4.50 -1.01
CA HIS A 161 2.59 4.27 0.33
C HIS A 161 3.63 4.80 1.32
N LEU A 162 3.52 6.09 1.63
CA LEU A 162 4.53 6.77 2.42
C LEU A 162 4.11 6.86 3.88
N HIS A 163 5.09 6.72 4.76
CA HIS A 163 4.97 7.14 6.15
C HIS A 163 5.63 8.50 6.32
N SER A 164 5.05 9.37 7.13
CA SER A 164 5.56 10.73 7.26
C SER A 164 5.11 11.39 8.56
N LYS A 165 5.98 12.20 9.13
CA LYS A 165 5.52 13.21 10.09
C LYS A 165 4.60 14.19 9.37
N ILE A 166 3.63 14.74 10.10
CA ILE A 166 2.67 15.72 9.55
C ILE A 166 3.39 16.89 8.86
N THR A 167 4.50 17.34 9.43
CA THR A 167 5.31 18.45 8.90
C THR A 167 5.91 18.18 7.52
N ASP A 168 6.20 16.93 7.21
CA ASP A 168 6.96 16.55 6.02
C ASP A 168 6.05 15.96 4.92
N GLN A 169 4.79 15.71 5.24
CA GLN A 169 3.84 15.07 4.35
C GLN A 169 3.71 15.81 3.01
N ASN A 170 3.47 17.11 3.03
CA ASN A 170 3.25 17.90 1.81
C ASN A 170 4.48 17.93 0.90
N ILE A 171 5.69 17.93 1.44
CA ILE A 171 6.93 17.94 0.65
C ILE A 171 7.08 16.59 -0.07
N LYS A 172 6.82 15.48 0.61
CA LYS A 172 6.86 14.13 0.02
C LYS A 172 5.77 13.96 -1.05
N LEU A 173 4.54 14.45 -0.79
CA LEU A 173 3.45 14.43 -1.77
C LEU A 173 3.82 15.24 -3.03
N GLN A 174 4.36 16.46 -2.85
CA GLN A 174 4.77 17.28 -3.98
C GLN A 174 5.84 16.60 -4.84
N ALA A 175 6.83 15.96 -4.21
CA ALA A 175 7.86 15.19 -4.90
C ALA A 175 7.25 14.07 -5.77
N ALA A 176 6.32 13.29 -5.21
CA ALA A 176 5.65 12.23 -5.95
C ALA A 176 4.80 12.78 -7.11
N ILE A 177 4.08 13.89 -6.89
CA ILE A 177 3.26 14.55 -7.92
C ILE A 177 4.14 15.07 -9.07
N ASN A 178 5.27 15.71 -8.75
CA ASN A 178 6.20 16.25 -9.75
C ASN A 178 6.77 15.14 -10.62
N ALA A 179 6.95 13.96 -10.05
CA ALA A 179 7.42 12.75 -10.75
C ALA A 179 6.31 12.03 -11.55
N GLY A 180 5.07 12.55 -11.58
CA GLY A 180 3.97 11.98 -12.34
C GLY A 180 3.17 10.90 -11.61
N CYS A 181 3.35 10.72 -10.31
CA CYS A 181 2.57 9.78 -9.52
C CYS A 181 1.09 10.18 -9.47
N CYS A 182 0.22 9.20 -9.68
CA CYS A 182 -1.24 9.38 -9.65
C CYS A 182 -1.94 8.52 -8.59
N ARG A 183 -1.20 7.64 -7.88
CA ARG A 183 -1.75 6.74 -6.87
C ARG A 183 -1.05 6.94 -5.53
N PHE A 184 -1.85 7.23 -4.52
CA PHE A 184 -1.38 7.53 -3.16
C PHE A 184 -2.19 6.74 -2.14
N ASP A 185 -1.54 6.21 -1.14
CA ASP A 185 -2.17 5.53 -0.03
C ASP A 185 -2.03 6.37 1.25
N GLY A 186 -3.08 6.42 2.05
CA GLY A 186 -3.10 7.08 3.35
C GLY A 186 -4.07 6.38 4.30
N ALA A 187 -4.12 6.84 5.54
CA ALA A 187 -5.09 6.39 6.52
C ALA A 187 -5.80 7.60 7.15
N LEU A 188 -7.08 7.44 7.49
CA LEU A 188 -7.80 8.46 8.24
C LEU A 188 -7.03 8.75 9.54
N LYS A 189 -6.82 10.03 9.85
CA LYS A 189 -6.04 10.52 11.00
C LYS A 189 -4.57 10.06 11.03
N GLY A 190 -4.06 9.49 9.93
CA GLY A 190 -2.72 8.92 9.87
C GLY A 190 -2.55 7.67 10.75
N ILE A 191 -3.65 7.04 11.15
CA ILE A 191 -3.65 5.91 12.09
C ILE A 191 -2.92 4.72 11.49
N GLY A 192 -2.22 3.99 12.36
CA GLY A 192 -1.44 2.82 11.99
C GLY A 192 0.01 3.15 11.64
N GLY A 193 0.75 2.13 11.42
CA GLY A 193 2.18 2.10 11.12
C GLY A 193 2.61 0.66 11.15
N CYS A 194 3.84 0.35 10.74
CA CYS A 194 4.32 -1.01 10.80
C CYS A 194 4.85 -1.33 12.20
N PRO A 195 4.18 -2.19 12.99
CA PRO A 195 4.65 -2.54 14.35
C PRO A 195 6.00 -3.28 14.33
N MET A 196 6.46 -3.72 13.17
CA MET A 196 7.76 -4.36 12.97
C MET A 196 8.88 -3.37 12.62
N ALA A 197 8.55 -2.08 12.42
CA ALA A 197 9.52 -1.00 12.33
C ALA A 197 9.86 -0.55 13.75
N GLN A 198 11.15 -0.54 14.12
CA GLN A 198 11.58 -0.25 15.51
C GLN A 198 11.36 1.23 15.89
N ASP A 199 10.95 1.42 17.12
CA ASP A 199 11.10 2.51 18.09
C ASP A 199 10.59 3.94 17.82
N ASP A 200 10.58 4.48 16.61
CA ASP A 200 9.90 5.75 16.28
C ASP A 200 8.91 5.54 15.14
N LEU A 201 7.79 4.92 15.47
CA LEU A 201 6.71 4.68 14.51
C LEU A 201 6.22 6.01 13.92
N VAL A 202 6.66 6.28 12.71
CA VAL A 202 6.07 7.33 11.90
C VAL A 202 4.76 6.77 11.34
N GLY A 203 3.64 7.43 11.62
CA GLY A 203 2.31 7.03 11.17
C GLY A 203 2.17 7.03 9.64
N ASN A 204 1.08 6.47 9.16
CA ASN A 204 0.68 6.61 7.77
C ASN A 204 0.50 8.09 7.41
N MET A 205 0.55 8.42 6.13
CA MET A 205 0.08 9.73 5.67
C MET A 205 -1.38 9.94 6.06
N ASN A 206 -1.63 11.10 6.64
CA ASN A 206 -2.96 11.50 7.07
C ASN A 206 -3.84 11.77 5.84
N SER A 207 -4.90 11.00 5.66
CA SER A 207 -5.75 11.07 4.46
C SER A 207 -6.46 12.39 4.30
N GLU A 208 -6.95 13.01 5.38
CA GLU A 208 -7.64 14.29 5.31
C GLU A 208 -6.70 15.40 4.87
N GLN A 209 -5.47 15.43 5.35
CA GLN A 209 -4.46 16.39 4.88
C GLN A 209 -4.07 16.14 3.40
N MET A 210 -3.98 14.87 3.00
CA MET A 210 -3.76 14.53 1.58
C MET A 210 -4.90 15.03 0.71
N ILE A 211 -6.15 14.84 1.13
CA ILE A 211 -7.34 15.29 0.42
C ILE A 211 -7.29 16.82 0.27
N ASP A 212 -7.07 17.56 1.35
CA ASP A 212 -6.97 19.01 1.34
C ASP A 212 -5.84 19.50 0.43
N TYR A 213 -4.69 18.82 0.48
CA TYR A 213 -3.56 19.12 -0.37
C TYR A 213 -3.90 18.92 -1.86
N PHE A 214 -4.52 17.79 -2.23
CA PHE A 214 -4.91 17.53 -3.62
C PHE A 214 -6.01 18.48 -4.12
N ILE A 215 -6.97 18.86 -3.27
CA ILE A 215 -7.98 19.88 -3.60
C ILE A 215 -7.30 21.22 -3.88
N SER A 216 -6.36 21.64 -3.02
CA SER A 216 -5.62 22.91 -3.19
C SER A 216 -4.81 22.96 -4.49
N LYS A 217 -4.46 21.80 -5.04
CA LYS A 217 -3.73 21.65 -6.31
C LYS A 217 -4.64 21.37 -7.51
N ASN A 218 -5.97 21.44 -7.35
CA ASN A 218 -6.96 21.09 -8.38
C ASN A 218 -6.77 19.66 -8.96
N ARG A 219 -6.34 18.72 -8.11
CA ARG A 219 -6.10 17.33 -8.49
C ARG A 219 -7.13 16.35 -7.94
N LEU A 220 -7.99 16.81 -7.07
CA LEU A 220 -9.08 16.02 -6.49
C LEU A 220 -10.33 16.90 -6.43
N SER A 221 -11.43 16.34 -6.94
CA SER A 221 -12.71 17.00 -6.94
C SER A 221 -13.84 16.17 -6.42
N ASN A 222 -14.74 15.97 -6.07
CA ASN A 222 -15.79 14.99 -5.80
C ASN A 222 -15.66 14.21 -4.48
N ILE A 223 -15.04 14.81 -3.47
CA ILE A 223 -15.09 14.26 -2.10
C ILE A 223 -16.35 14.77 -1.42
N ASN A 224 -17.15 13.86 -0.88
CA ASN A 224 -18.25 14.21 0.00
C ASN A 224 -17.70 14.63 1.37
N GLN A 225 -17.63 15.93 1.60
CA GLN A 225 -17.05 16.52 2.81
C GLN A 225 -17.84 16.14 4.08
N THR A 226 -19.17 15.99 3.98
CA THR A 226 -20.00 15.56 5.12
C THR A 226 -19.66 14.13 5.53
N SER A 227 -19.62 13.21 4.57
CA SER A 227 -19.28 11.81 4.85
C SER A 227 -17.83 11.65 5.32
N LEU A 228 -16.91 12.48 4.83
CA LEU A 228 -15.53 12.50 5.33
C LEU A 228 -15.50 12.94 6.80
N ALA A 229 -16.21 14.01 7.17
CA ALA A 229 -16.26 14.50 8.53
C ALA A 229 -16.89 13.45 9.50
N GLU A 230 -17.97 12.79 9.09
CA GLU A 230 -18.59 11.70 9.83
C GLU A 230 -17.61 10.52 10.02
N SER A 231 -16.89 10.14 8.96
CA SER A 231 -15.88 9.07 9.03
C SER A 231 -14.73 9.40 9.98
N LEU A 232 -14.29 10.68 10.00
CA LEU A 232 -13.26 11.16 10.92
C LEU A 232 -13.73 11.15 12.37
N GLN A 233 -15.01 11.49 12.62
CA GLN A 233 -15.61 11.40 13.94
C GLN A 233 -15.62 9.96 14.42
N ILE A 234 -16.12 9.01 13.61
CA ILE A 234 -16.14 7.59 13.93
C ILE A 234 -14.72 7.07 14.21
N ALA A 235 -13.73 7.46 13.36
CA ALA A 235 -12.36 7.09 13.59
C ALA A 235 -11.80 7.61 14.93
N THR A 236 -12.26 8.79 15.39
CA THR A 236 -11.87 9.34 16.69
C THR A 236 -12.41 8.53 17.85
N GLU A 237 -13.62 7.97 17.70
CA GLU A 237 -14.27 7.15 18.74
C GLU A 237 -13.67 5.73 18.83
N ILE A 238 -13.21 5.19 17.71
CA ILE A 238 -12.66 3.82 17.63
C ILE A 238 -11.19 3.77 18.03
N PHE A 239 -10.41 4.75 17.59
CA PHE A 239 -8.94 4.79 17.75
C PHE A 239 -8.54 5.89 18.74
N ILE A 240 -8.82 5.67 19.99
CA ILE A 240 -8.43 6.54 21.12
C ILE A 240 -7.00 6.26 21.54
#